data_d7a52d73d2c25d09b34e6fdbd29a8e6b
#
_entry.id   d7a52d73d2c25d09b34e6fdbd29a8e6b
#
_cell.length_a   1.000
_cell.length_b   1.000
_cell.length_c   1.000
_cell.angle_alpha   90.00
_cell.angle_beta   90.00
_cell.angle_gamma   90.00
#
_symmetry.space_group_name_H-M   'P 1'
#
loop_
_entity.id
_entity.type
_entity.pdbx_description
1 polymer ?
#
loop_
_entity_poly.entity_id
_entity_poly.type
_entity_poly.pdbx_seq_one_letter_code
_entity_poly.pdbx_strand_id
1 'polypeptide(L)'
;MDRKSSKLLFLMALIGLFLLSACSSTSASGGTQGNTGKRYKIGFANLTEGISFTTQVRQSIEQAAKQAGNIDLVEANNNLDGATALANADNFITQQVDGVIEFQTDAKFGNVIMDKFRAHNIPVIAIDIPMPGATFFGADNYHAGFIGGQGLGQWIQKNWNGQVDALIMLELPQSGDIPAARMQGQREGLESVVGKIPESKVKHLDSKNTLEEARRLVADVLTTLPNAHHIAVVNINDDTALGAIAAAKAAGRINDIAVAAQNATENARIEIRKPDSRFIGSTAYFPEKYGFKIIPAMLKLLQHQPVPPSIYVDHVFITKDNVDKYYPQG
;
A
#
# COMPACT_ATOMS: atom_id res chain seq x y z
N MET A 1 -68.08 59.62 34.11
CA MET A 1 -67.80 61.05 33.80
C MET A 1 -66.72 61.06 32.74
N ASP A 2 -67.18 61.24 31.55
CA ASP A 2 -66.97 62.33 30.64
C ASP A 2 -65.64 62.25 29.91
N ARG A 3 -65.79 61.96 28.65
CA ARG A 3 -65.87 62.75 27.44
C ARG A 3 -64.49 63.15 26.94
N LYS A 4 -64.10 63.08 25.76
CA LYS A 4 -64.63 63.10 24.36
C LYS A 4 -63.38 63.15 23.48
N SER A 5 -63.34 62.36 22.43
CA SER A 5 -63.48 62.75 20.98
C SER A 5 -62.59 63.91 20.47
N SER A 6 -61.86 63.68 19.40
CA SER A 6 -62.20 64.13 18.07
C SER A 6 -61.00 63.95 17.13
N LYS A 7 -61.05 63.13 16.07
CA LYS A 7 -61.27 63.45 14.65
C LYS A 7 -60.43 64.61 14.10
N LEU A 8 -59.70 64.39 13.05
CA LEU A 8 -59.86 64.93 11.67
C LEU A 8 -58.45 64.83 11.04
N LEU A 9 -58.21 64.09 10.01
CA LEU A 9 -58.46 64.20 8.56
C LEU A 9 -57.67 65.29 7.84
N PHE A 10 -57.19 64.88 6.68
CA PHE A 10 -56.78 65.63 5.48
C PHE A 10 -55.22 65.82 5.41
N LEU A 11 -54.57 65.76 4.24
CA LEU A 11 -54.88 65.48 2.82
C LEU A 11 -53.54 65.42 2.08
N MET A 12 -53.43 64.56 1.12
CA MET A 12 -52.62 64.58 -0.07
C MET A 12 -51.41 65.55 -0.18
N ALA A 13 -50.26 65.04 -0.58
CA ALA A 13 -49.54 65.54 -1.76
C ALA A 13 -48.66 64.46 -2.39
N LEU A 14 -49.00 64.08 -3.59
CA LEU A 14 -48.19 63.35 -4.55
C LEU A 14 -47.03 64.22 -4.99
N ILE A 15 -45.79 63.70 -4.82
CA ILE A 15 -44.66 64.07 -5.69
C ILE A 15 -43.87 62.83 -5.97
N GLY A 16 -43.85 62.41 -7.22
CA GLY A 16 -43.06 61.31 -7.73
C GLY A 16 -41.56 61.69 -7.78
N LEU A 17 -40.77 60.79 -7.46
CA LEU A 17 -39.37 60.84 -7.82
C LEU A 17 -38.91 59.46 -8.32
N PHE A 18 -38.60 59.44 -9.59
CA PHE A 18 -37.94 58.32 -10.28
C PHE A 18 -36.62 58.02 -9.57
N LEU A 19 -36.48 56.82 -9.03
CA LEU A 19 -35.21 56.26 -8.66
C LEU A 19 -34.76 55.21 -9.70
N LEU A 20 -33.76 55.56 -10.45
CA LEU A 20 -33.02 54.71 -11.36
C LEU A 20 -32.53 53.49 -10.60
N SER A 21 -33.01 52.30 -10.95
CA SER A 21 -32.42 51.03 -10.55
C SER A 21 -31.15 50.85 -11.33
N ALA A 22 -30.01 51.14 -10.72
CA ALA A 22 -28.70 50.68 -11.18
C ALA A 22 -28.59 49.18 -10.89
N CYS A 23 -28.77 48.35 -11.90
CA CYS A 23 -28.34 46.96 -11.88
C CYS A 23 -26.82 46.92 -11.81
N SER A 24 -26.25 46.79 -10.60
CA SER A 24 -24.89 46.33 -10.43
C SER A 24 -24.90 44.83 -10.67
N SER A 25 -24.44 44.43 -11.86
CA SER A 25 -24.03 43.06 -12.16
C SER A 25 -22.84 42.71 -11.27
N THR A 26 -23.13 42.12 -10.14
CA THR A 26 -22.12 41.46 -9.32
C THR A 26 -21.69 40.22 -10.10
N SER A 27 -20.58 40.30 -10.79
CA SER A 27 -19.87 39.15 -11.32
C SER A 27 -19.51 38.28 -10.11
N ALA A 28 -20.23 37.17 -9.96
CA ALA A 28 -19.86 36.13 -9.06
C ALA A 28 -18.54 35.56 -9.59
N SER A 29 -17.43 36.11 -9.12
CA SER A 29 -16.16 35.42 -9.15
C SER A 29 -16.37 34.12 -8.38
N GLY A 30 -16.39 32.99 -9.09
CA GLY A 30 -16.31 31.66 -8.50
C GLY A 30 -14.98 31.55 -7.73
N GLY A 31 -14.95 32.11 -6.56
CA GLY A 31 -13.89 31.85 -5.59
C GLY A 31 -14.05 30.38 -5.21
N THR A 32 -13.09 29.57 -5.63
CA THR A 32 -12.81 28.28 -5.01
C THR A 32 -12.81 28.54 -3.50
N GLN A 33 -13.80 28.05 -2.77
CA GLN A 33 -13.80 28.09 -1.31
C GLN A 33 -12.57 27.29 -0.86
N GLY A 34 -11.46 27.97 -0.66
CA GLY A 34 -10.32 27.38 0.03
C GLY A 34 -10.82 26.88 1.37
N ASN A 35 -10.64 25.60 1.61
CA ASN A 35 -10.93 24.95 2.88
C ASN A 35 -10.14 25.71 3.99
N THR A 36 -10.80 26.60 4.71
CA THR A 36 -10.22 27.41 5.81
C THR A 36 -10.06 26.58 7.09
N GLY A 37 -10.10 25.25 6.99
CA GLY A 37 -9.89 24.31 8.09
C GLY A 37 -8.43 24.29 8.57
N LYS A 38 -8.23 23.76 9.76
CA LYS A 38 -6.90 23.51 10.34
C LYS A 38 -6.02 22.76 9.35
N ARG A 39 -4.81 23.28 9.07
CA ARG A 39 -3.78 22.54 8.34
C ARG A 39 -3.09 21.59 9.31
N TYR A 40 -2.74 20.43 8.83
CA TYR A 40 -2.05 19.41 9.59
C TYR A 40 -0.69 19.14 8.96
N LYS A 41 0.35 19.06 9.79
CA LYS A 41 1.66 18.61 9.37
C LYS A 41 1.75 17.11 9.64
N ILE A 42 1.88 16.29 8.58
CA ILE A 42 1.93 14.83 8.69
C ILE A 42 3.31 14.35 8.28
N GLY A 43 3.98 13.62 9.17
CA GLY A 43 5.19 12.88 8.84
C GLY A 43 4.86 11.63 8.04
N PHE A 44 5.58 11.39 6.95
CA PHE A 44 5.51 10.13 6.22
C PHE A 44 6.91 9.56 6.06
N ALA A 45 7.20 8.47 6.79
CA ALA A 45 8.41 7.70 6.64
C ALA A 45 8.17 6.56 5.64
N ASN A 46 8.67 6.70 4.42
CA ASN A 46 8.61 5.65 3.42
C ASN A 46 9.64 4.55 3.70
N LEU A 47 9.32 3.31 3.38
CA LEU A 47 10.21 2.17 3.61
C LEU A 47 11.52 2.33 2.82
N THR A 48 11.42 2.59 1.52
CA THR A 48 12.55 2.84 0.60
C THR A 48 12.03 3.32 -0.77
N GLU A 49 12.89 3.97 -1.53
CA GLU A 49 12.62 4.33 -2.93
C GLU A 49 13.07 3.25 -3.94
N GLY A 50 13.78 2.22 -3.46
CA GLY A 50 14.31 1.15 -4.31
C GLY A 50 13.34 0.02 -4.65
N ILE A 51 12.09 0.09 -4.17
CA ILE A 51 11.06 -0.95 -4.37
C ILE A 51 9.84 -0.34 -5.05
N SER A 52 9.37 -0.95 -6.14
CA SER A 52 8.24 -0.44 -6.93
C SER A 52 6.96 -0.23 -6.11
N PHE A 53 6.67 -1.12 -5.17
CA PHE A 53 5.52 -1.03 -4.30
C PHE A 53 5.56 0.23 -3.42
N THR A 54 6.68 0.47 -2.75
CA THR A 54 6.84 1.60 -1.83
C THR A 54 6.82 2.94 -2.55
N THR A 55 7.35 2.98 -3.77
CA THR A 55 7.26 4.16 -4.65
C THR A 55 5.80 4.48 -5.00
N GLN A 56 4.99 3.46 -5.34
CA GLN A 56 3.57 3.65 -5.64
C GLN A 56 2.76 4.05 -4.39
N VAL A 57 3.09 3.50 -3.21
CA VAL A 57 2.48 3.92 -1.93
C VAL A 57 2.78 5.40 -1.68
N ARG A 58 4.04 5.83 -1.81
CA ARG A 58 4.44 7.23 -1.65
C ARG A 58 3.65 8.15 -2.59
N GLN A 59 3.66 7.86 -3.88
CA GLN A 59 2.92 8.65 -4.87
C GLN A 59 1.44 8.76 -4.55
N SER A 60 0.83 7.67 -4.09
CA SER A 60 -0.58 7.63 -3.67
C SER A 60 -0.85 8.51 -2.45
N ILE A 61 0.05 8.51 -1.45
CA ILE A 61 -0.03 9.35 -0.25
C ILE A 61 0.12 10.83 -0.60
N GLU A 62 1.13 11.18 -1.42
CA GLU A 62 1.34 12.55 -1.92
C GLU A 62 0.10 13.07 -2.67
N GLN A 63 -0.43 12.25 -3.58
CA GLN A 63 -1.63 12.62 -4.34
C GLN A 63 -2.85 12.83 -3.43
N ALA A 64 -3.08 11.93 -2.47
CA ALA A 64 -4.20 12.03 -1.54
C ALA A 64 -4.04 13.23 -0.59
N ALA A 65 -2.82 13.51 -0.09
CA ALA A 65 -2.54 14.68 0.74
C ALA A 65 -2.78 15.98 -0.04
N LYS A 66 -2.31 16.05 -1.29
CA LYS A 66 -2.56 17.19 -2.19
C LYS A 66 -4.05 17.40 -2.44
N GLN A 67 -4.80 16.31 -2.65
CA GLN A 67 -6.25 16.39 -2.88
C GLN A 67 -7.01 16.84 -1.63
N ALA A 68 -6.57 16.45 -0.44
CA ALA A 68 -7.15 16.90 0.82
C ALA A 68 -7.00 18.42 1.03
N GLY A 69 -5.93 19.03 0.51
CA GLY A 69 -5.73 20.48 0.42
C GLY A 69 -5.31 21.15 1.74
N ASN A 70 -5.36 20.44 2.86
CA ASN A 70 -5.06 20.96 4.20
C ASN A 70 -3.94 20.17 4.92
N ILE A 71 -3.07 19.50 4.17
CA ILE A 71 -1.96 18.69 4.68
C ILE A 71 -0.65 19.26 4.19
N ASP A 72 0.29 19.42 5.11
CA ASP A 72 1.72 19.64 4.84
C ASP A 72 2.44 18.32 5.11
N LEU A 73 2.85 17.62 4.04
CA LEU A 73 3.52 16.33 4.14
C LEU A 73 5.01 16.56 4.36
N VAL A 74 5.56 15.91 5.40
CA VAL A 74 6.98 15.88 5.71
C VAL A 74 7.48 14.47 5.45
N GLU A 75 8.29 14.30 4.41
CA GLU A 75 8.70 12.98 3.97
C GLU A 75 10.09 12.60 4.47
N ALA A 76 10.27 11.32 4.77
CA ALA A 76 11.53 10.69 5.13
C ALA A 76 11.64 9.31 4.48
N ASN A 77 12.86 8.82 4.31
CA ASN A 77 13.13 7.48 3.79
C ASN A 77 13.82 6.64 4.87
N ASN A 78 13.25 5.49 5.19
CA ASN A 78 13.80 4.56 6.18
C ASN A 78 14.94 3.67 5.62
N ASN A 79 15.14 3.66 4.30
CA ASN A 79 16.21 2.94 3.61
C ASN A 79 16.32 1.43 3.96
N LEU A 80 15.18 0.78 4.27
CA LEU A 80 15.14 -0.61 4.75
C LEU A 80 15.94 -0.82 6.05
N ASP A 81 16.16 0.24 6.82
CA ASP A 81 17.00 0.24 8.03
C ASP A 81 16.23 0.76 9.25
N GLY A 82 16.16 -0.08 10.30
CA GLY A 82 15.40 0.26 11.50
C GLY A 82 16.03 1.39 12.32
N ALA A 83 17.36 1.55 12.30
CA ALA A 83 18.03 2.65 13.00
C ALA A 83 17.74 4.00 12.29
N THR A 84 17.69 3.99 10.96
CA THR A 84 17.26 5.14 10.16
C THR A 84 15.80 5.48 10.45
N ALA A 85 14.90 4.49 10.53
CA ALA A 85 13.50 4.71 10.91
C ALA A 85 13.37 5.37 12.29
N LEU A 86 14.18 4.92 13.26
CA LEU A 86 14.22 5.52 14.60
C LEU A 86 14.70 6.97 14.57
N ALA A 87 15.73 7.28 13.79
CA ALA A 87 16.22 8.65 13.62
C ALA A 87 15.18 9.55 12.92
N ASN A 88 14.46 9.02 11.93
CA ASN A 88 13.36 9.72 11.28
C ASN A 88 12.22 10.04 12.25
N ALA A 89 11.91 9.14 13.18
CA ALA A 89 10.93 9.38 14.24
C ALA A 89 11.34 10.58 15.13
N ASP A 90 12.61 10.66 15.53
CA ASP A 90 13.14 11.83 16.28
C ASP A 90 13.05 13.13 15.48
N ASN A 91 13.32 13.06 14.16
CA ASN A 91 13.20 14.21 13.27
C ASN A 91 11.74 14.69 13.17
N PHE A 92 10.75 13.79 13.05
CA PHE A 92 9.34 14.15 13.01
C PHE A 92 8.87 14.81 14.31
N ILE A 93 9.31 14.29 15.46
CA ILE A 93 9.03 14.91 16.77
C ILE A 93 9.61 16.33 16.83
N THR A 94 10.88 16.50 16.42
CA THR A 94 11.55 17.81 16.38
C THR A 94 10.83 18.79 15.46
N GLN A 95 10.30 18.30 14.34
CA GLN A 95 9.53 19.11 13.38
C GLN A 95 8.08 19.34 13.82
N GLN A 96 7.66 18.79 14.98
CA GLN A 96 6.33 18.97 15.56
C GLN A 96 5.22 18.55 14.58
N VAL A 97 5.33 17.35 14.01
CA VAL A 97 4.24 16.81 13.17
C VAL A 97 3.01 16.47 14.02
N ASP A 98 1.82 16.68 13.46
CA ASP A 98 0.54 16.36 14.13
C ASP A 98 0.24 14.85 14.16
N GLY A 99 0.72 14.09 13.15
CA GLY A 99 0.54 12.65 13.04
C GLY A 99 1.59 12.03 12.13
N VAL A 100 1.75 10.71 12.18
CA VAL A 100 2.76 9.99 11.40
C VAL A 100 2.16 8.81 10.66
N ILE A 101 2.56 8.65 9.41
CA ILE A 101 2.38 7.45 8.59
C ILE A 101 3.75 6.78 8.54
N GLU A 102 3.84 5.59 9.16
CA GLU A 102 5.12 4.89 9.32
C GLU A 102 5.15 3.61 8.48
N PHE A 103 6.13 3.51 7.59
CA PHE A 103 6.37 2.33 6.79
C PHE A 103 7.79 1.83 7.00
N GLN A 104 7.97 0.86 7.89
CA GLN A 104 9.23 0.20 8.16
C GLN A 104 9.00 -1.32 8.28
N THR A 105 10.02 -2.13 8.02
CA THR A 105 9.89 -3.60 7.98
C THR A 105 10.71 -4.35 9.02
N ASP A 106 11.42 -3.66 9.91
CA ASP A 106 12.09 -4.31 11.04
C ASP A 106 11.21 -4.23 12.30
N ALA A 107 10.51 -5.32 12.60
CA ALA A 107 9.58 -5.40 13.73
C ALA A 107 10.23 -5.07 15.08
N LYS A 108 11.56 -5.21 15.24
CA LYS A 108 12.29 -4.91 16.47
C LYS A 108 12.24 -3.41 16.84
N PHE A 109 12.18 -2.54 15.85
CA PHE A 109 12.15 -1.09 16.07
C PHE A 109 10.76 -0.54 16.31
N GLY A 110 9.71 -1.28 15.94
CA GLY A 110 8.32 -0.82 16.04
C GLY A 110 7.92 -0.35 17.44
N ASN A 111 8.29 -1.09 18.49
CA ASN A 111 8.01 -0.72 19.88
C ASN A 111 8.68 0.59 20.28
N VAL A 112 9.98 0.73 19.97
CA VAL A 112 10.77 1.91 20.36
C VAL A 112 10.27 3.17 19.64
N ILE A 113 9.97 3.05 18.34
CA ILE A 113 9.40 4.15 17.53
C ILE A 113 8.03 4.57 18.13
N MET A 114 7.17 3.60 18.45
CA MET A 114 5.86 3.90 19.02
C MET A 114 5.92 4.53 20.41
N ASP A 115 6.89 4.10 21.26
CA ASP A 115 7.08 4.72 22.57
C ASP A 115 7.45 6.21 22.45
N LYS A 116 8.29 6.56 21.46
CA LYS A 116 8.64 7.95 21.17
C LYS A 116 7.42 8.77 20.73
N PHE A 117 6.65 8.30 19.76
CA PHE A 117 5.47 9.03 19.28
C PHE A 117 4.38 9.12 20.37
N ARG A 118 4.18 8.07 21.14
CA ARG A 118 3.22 8.05 22.25
C ARG A 118 3.57 9.07 23.34
N ALA A 119 4.86 9.20 23.70
CA ALA A 119 5.35 10.19 24.65
C ALA A 119 5.03 11.64 24.25
N HIS A 120 4.81 11.88 22.96
CA HIS A 120 4.47 13.19 22.39
C HIS A 120 3.00 13.29 21.92
N ASN A 121 2.15 12.28 22.22
CA ASN A 121 0.74 12.19 21.80
C ASN A 121 0.56 12.28 20.27
N ILE A 122 1.52 11.78 19.49
CA ILE A 122 1.45 11.75 18.04
C ILE A 122 0.78 10.44 17.59
N PRO A 123 -0.40 10.48 16.95
CA PRO A 123 -1.05 9.30 16.40
C PRO A 123 -0.27 8.75 15.20
N VAL A 124 -0.29 7.41 15.08
CA VAL A 124 0.45 6.70 14.03
C VAL A 124 -0.48 5.77 13.25
N ILE A 125 -0.33 5.78 11.92
CA ILE A 125 -0.80 4.70 11.04
C ILE A 125 0.43 3.93 10.58
N ALA A 126 0.49 2.65 10.93
CA ALA A 126 1.58 1.75 10.54
C ALA A 126 1.21 0.98 9.28
N ILE A 127 2.03 1.09 8.23
CA ILE A 127 1.82 0.39 6.96
C ILE A 127 2.49 -0.99 7.01
N ASP A 128 1.72 -2.02 6.67
CA ASP A 128 2.09 -3.42 6.45
C ASP A 128 2.73 -4.16 7.64
N ILE A 129 3.44 -3.48 8.54
CA ILE A 129 3.99 -4.04 9.76
C ILE A 129 3.26 -3.44 10.97
N PRO A 130 2.55 -4.24 11.77
CA PRO A 130 1.87 -3.73 12.96
C PRO A 130 2.86 -3.13 13.97
N MET A 131 2.48 -2.00 14.53
CA MET A 131 3.21 -1.36 15.62
C MET A 131 2.24 -1.18 16.81
N PRO A 132 2.67 -1.53 18.05
CA PRO A 132 1.76 -1.52 19.21
C PRO A 132 1.16 -0.16 19.52
N GLY A 133 -0.17 -0.04 19.39
CA GLY A 133 -0.91 1.21 19.61
C GLY A 133 -1.05 2.11 18.39
N ALA A 134 -0.47 1.75 17.26
CA ALA A 134 -0.78 2.38 15.97
C ALA A 134 -2.05 1.77 15.35
N THR A 135 -2.71 2.53 14.49
CA THR A 135 -3.69 1.96 13.55
C THR A 135 -2.93 1.19 12.48
N PHE A 136 -3.20 -0.09 12.34
CA PHE A 136 -2.64 -0.89 11.26
C PHE A 136 -3.34 -0.60 9.94
N PHE A 137 -2.57 -0.45 8.87
CA PHE A 137 -3.06 -0.39 7.51
C PHE A 137 -2.26 -1.33 6.61
N GLY A 138 -2.89 -2.31 5.97
CA GLY A 138 -2.16 -3.22 5.11
C GLY A 138 -2.90 -4.48 4.74
N ALA A 139 -2.14 -5.51 4.35
CA ALA A 139 -2.64 -6.77 3.87
C ALA A 139 -3.14 -7.70 4.98
N ASP A 140 -4.20 -8.48 4.69
CA ASP A 140 -4.37 -9.79 5.32
C ASP A 140 -3.33 -10.74 4.72
N ASN A 141 -2.17 -10.78 5.38
CA ASN A 141 -0.98 -11.43 4.83
C ASN A 141 -1.17 -12.91 4.55
N TYR A 142 -1.80 -13.65 5.48
CA TYR A 142 -2.03 -15.07 5.27
C TYR A 142 -2.97 -15.33 4.09
N HIS A 143 -4.10 -14.63 4.06
CA HIS A 143 -5.08 -14.78 2.98
C HIS A 143 -4.51 -14.36 1.61
N ALA A 144 -3.81 -13.24 1.55
CA ALA A 144 -3.12 -12.76 0.34
C ALA A 144 -2.10 -13.80 -0.17
N GLY A 145 -1.34 -14.39 0.74
CA GLY A 145 -0.43 -15.48 0.42
C GLY A 145 -1.16 -16.70 -0.11
N PHE A 146 -2.20 -17.15 0.62
CA PHE A 146 -2.93 -18.36 0.29
C PHE A 146 -3.54 -18.33 -1.13
N ILE A 147 -4.22 -17.24 -1.50
CA ILE A 147 -4.78 -17.12 -2.86
C ILE A 147 -3.70 -17.08 -3.96
N GLY A 148 -2.54 -16.47 -3.68
CA GLY A 148 -1.40 -16.48 -4.59
C GLY A 148 -0.81 -17.87 -4.78
N GLY A 149 -0.59 -18.58 -3.67
CA GLY A 149 -0.10 -19.97 -3.70
C GLY A 149 -1.06 -20.93 -4.39
N GLN A 150 -2.37 -20.80 -4.10
CA GLN A 150 -3.41 -21.58 -4.75
C GLN A 150 -3.44 -21.34 -6.27
N GLY A 151 -3.34 -20.06 -6.70
CA GLY A 151 -3.29 -19.73 -8.12
C GLY A 151 -2.06 -20.31 -8.82
N LEU A 152 -0.88 -20.28 -8.17
CA LEU A 152 0.32 -20.95 -8.66
C LEU A 152 0.11 -22.48 -8.76
N GLY A 153 -0.47 -23.07 -7.73
CA GLY A 153 -0.79 -24.49 -7.70
C GLY A 153 -1.72 -24.93 -8.83
N GLN A 154 -2.77 -24.15 -9.10
CA GLN A 154 -3.69 -24.38 -10.23
C GLN A 154 -2.96 -24.36 -11.58
N TRP A 155 -2.02 -23.40 -11.77
CA TRP A 155 -1.21 -23.36 -12.96
C TRP A 155 -0.28 -24.58 -13.07
N ILE A 156 0.37 -24.97 -11.98
CA ILE A 156 1.26 -26.15 -11.92
C ILE A 156 0.45 -27.43 -12.17
N GLN A 157 -0.74 -27.57 -11.59
CA GLN A 157 -1.62 -28.70 -11.84
C GLN A 157 -1.97 -28.85 -13.32
N LYS A 158 -2.26 -27.73 -13.98
CA LYS A 158 -2.64 -27.70 -15.40
C LYS A 158 -1.47 -27.98 -16.34
N ASN A 159 -0.28 -27.45 -16.04
CA ASN A 159 0.86 -27.43 -16.99
C ASN A 159 1.93 -28.47 -16.66
N TRP A 160 2.04 -28.87 -15.39
CA TRP A 160 3.04 -29.82 -14.89
C TRP A 160 2.42 -31.07 -14.21
N ASN A 161 1.12 -31.29 -14.38
CA ASN A 161 0.38 -32.40 -13.72
C ASN A 161 0.58 -32.44 -12.20
N GLY A 162 0.75 -31.27 -11.56
CA GLY A 162 0.99 -31.16 -10.11
C GLY A 162 2.43 -31.47 -9.68
N GLN A 163 3.36 -31.73 -10.59
CA GLN A 163 4.74 -32.07 -10.24
C GLN A 163 5.48 -30.83 -9.74
N VAL A 164 6.15 -31.00 -8.57
CA VAL A 164 7.06 -30.00 -7.98
C VAL A 164 8.34 -30.71 -7.58
N ASP A 165 9.44 -30.38 -8.26
CA ASP A 165 10.77 -30.93 -7.96
C ASP A 165 11.43 -30.15 -6.83
N ALA A 166 11.24 -28.83 -6.76
CA ALA A 166 11.67 -27.95 -5.69
C ALA A 166 10.72 -26.76 -5.51
N LEU A 167 10.67 -26.25 -4.27
CA LEU A 167 10.02 -25.00 -3.90
C LEU A 167 11.07 -24.01 -3.41
N ILE A 168 11.20 -22.86 -4.06
CA ILE A 168 12.04 -21.75 -3.61
C ILE A 168 11.11 -20.71 -2.96
N MET A 169 11.42 -20.34 -1.71
CA MET A 169 10.71 -19.32 -0.95
C MET A 169 11.65 -18.12 -0.74
N LEU A 170 11.36 -17.01 -1.42
CA LEU A 170 12.10 -15.74 -1.27
C LEU A 170 11.42 -14.90 -0.19
N GLU A 171 12.01 -14.92 0.99
CA GLU A 171 11.43 -14.46 2.26
C GLU A 171 12.06 -13.16 2.77
N LEU A 172 11.49 -12.62 3.85
CA LEU A 172 12.01 -11.47 4.61
C LEU A 172 11.85 -11.72 6.11
N PRO A 173 12.71 -12.57 6.73
CA PRO A 173 12.54 -13.00 8.12
C PRO A 173 12.54 -11.87 9.15
N GLN A 174 13.29 -10.77 8.92
CA GLN A 174 13.37 -9.63 9.83
C GLN A 174 12.06 -8.84 9.96
N SER A 175 11.10 -9.04 9.06
CA SER A 175 9.79 -8.36 9.13
C SER A 175 8.83 -8.95 10.16
N GLY A 176 9.22 -10.06 10.82
CA GLY A 176 8.44 -10.69 11.88
C GLY A 176 7.29 -11.57 11.38
N ASP A 177 6.43 -11.99 12.31
CA ASP A 177 5.43 -13.04 12.07
C ASP A 177 4.33 -12.64 11.08
N ILE A 178 3.97 -11.37 11.01
CA ILE A 178 2.85 -10.92 10.16
C ILE A 178 3.18 -11.06 8.67
N PRO A 179 4.31 -10.56 8.13
CA PRO A 179 4.71 -10.88 6.76
C PRO A 179 5.13 -12.33 6.55
N ALA A 180 5.65 -13.02 7.60
CA ALA A 180 5.93 -14.46 7.53
C ALA A 180 4.66 -15.28 7.24
N ALA A 181 3.50 -14.87 7.76
CA ALA A 181 2.20 -15.47 7.46
C ALA A 181 1.87 -15.43 5.96
N ARG A 182 2.36 -14.42 5.20
CA ARG A 182 2.23 -14.35 3.74
C ARG A 182 2.93 -15.51 3.05
N MET A 183 4.14 -15.81 3.49
CA MET A 183 4.94 -16.89 2.92
C MET A 183 4.36 -18.26 3.29
N GLN A 184 3.91 -18.42 4.54
CA GLN A 184 3.18 -19.60 4.98
C GLN A 184 1.90 -19.79 4.14
N GLY A 185 1.09 -18.74 3.97
CA GLY A 185 -0.10 -18.78 3.14
C GLY A 185 0.20 -19.21 1.70
N GLN A 186 1.26 -18.67 1.07
CA GLN A 186 1.66 -19.07 -0.29
C GLN A 186 2.02 -20.56 -0.36
N ARG A 187 2.78 -21.05 0.60
CA ARG A 187 3.12 -22.48 0.66
C ARG A 187 1.87 -23.35 0.83
N GLU A 188 1.03 -23.04 1.81
CA GLU A 188 -0.18 -23.82 2.10
C GLU A 188 -1.21 -23.74 0.96
N GLY A 189 -1.37 -22.58 0.33
CA GLY A 189 -2.20 -22.42 -0.86
C GLY A 189 -1.70 -23.26 -2.04
N LEU A 190 -0.39 -23.28 -2.29
CA LEU A 190 0.22 -24.15 -3.29
C LEU A 190 -0.02 -25.63 -2.96
N GLU A 191 0.31 -26.04 -1.74
CA GLU A 191 0.16 -27.42 -1.26
C GLU A 191 -1.31 -27.89 -1.25
N SER A 192 -2.28 -26.99 -1.10
CA SER A 192 -3.71 -27.31 -1.18
C SER A 192 -4.14 -27.86 -2.54
N VAL A 193 -3.35 -27.58 -3.59
CA VAL A 193 -3.63 -28.00 -4.97
C VAL A 193 -2.74 -29.16 -5.41
N VAL A 194 -1.41 -29.03 -5.19
CA VAL A 194 -0.43 -30.00 -5.70
C VAL A 194 -0.07 -31.09 -4.69
N GLY A 195 -0.63 -31.01 -3.47
CA GLY A 195 -0.26 -31.90 -2.36
C GLY A 195 0.96 -31.39 -1.57
N LYS A 196 1.25 -32.05 -0.45
CA LYS A 196 2.34 -31.64 0.45
C LYS A 196 3.71 -31.75 -0.21
N ILE A 197 4.51 -30.68 -0.06
CA ILE A 197 5.88 -30.59 -0.55
C ILE A 197 6.81 -30.90 0.65
N PRO A 198 7.60 -32.00 0.60
CA PRO A 198 8.54 -32.32 1.66
C PRO A 198 9.55 -31.21 1.91
N GLU A 199 9.89 -30.97 3.16
CA GLU A 199 10.83 -29.90 3.56
C GLU A 199 12.20 -30.03 2.87
N SER A 200 12.64 -31.25 2.56
CA SER A 200 13.87 -31.50 1.80
C SER A 200 13.89 -30.88 0.40
N LYS A 201 12.72 -30.58 -0.16
CA LYS A 201 12.57 -29.91 -1.46
C LYS A 201 12.40 -28.38 -1.33
N VAL A 202 12.30 -27.85 -0.12
CA VAL A 202 12.09 -26.41 0.11
C VAL A 202 13.42 -25.70 0.31
N LYS A 203 13.56 -24.52 -0.28
CA LYS A 203 14.69 -23.61 -0.12
C LYS A 203 14.19 -22.28 0.44
N HIS A 204 14.50 -22.02 1.73
CA HIS A 204 14.20 -20.76 2.40
C HIS A 204 15.34 -19.77 2.18
N LEU A 205 15.07 -18.63 1.57
CA LEU A 205 16.08 -17.66 1.16
C LEU A 205 15.69 -16.25 1.64
N ASP A 206 16.53 -15.63 2.47
CA ASP A 206 16.35 -14.23 2.86
C ASP A 206 16.74 -13.31 1.71
N SER A 207 15.76 -12.86 0.96
CA SER A 207 15.91 -12.04 -0.24
C SER A 207 16.20 -10.56 0.04
N LYS A 208 16.28 -10.15 1.30
CA LYS A 208 16.39 -8.74 1.71
C LYS A 208 15.35 -7.82 1.07
N ASN A 209 14.28 -8.40 0.56
CA ASN A 209 13.18 -7.70 -0.10
C ASN A 209 13.60 -6.97 -1.39
N THR A 210 14.71 -7.37 -2.04
CA THR A 210 15.26 -6.70 -3.21
C THR A 210 15.41 -7.62 -4.42
N LEU A 211 15.33 -7.02 -5.62
CA LEU A 211 15.51 -7.71 -6.90
C LEU A 211 16.91 -8.30 -7.04
N GLU A 212 17.95 -7.53 -6.69
CA GLU A 212 19.34 -7.92 -6.86
C GLU A 212 19.70 -9.12 -5.99
N GLU A 213 19.30 -9.11 -4.71
CA GLU A 213 19.58 -10.22 -3.81
C GLU A 213 18.81 -11.48 -4.20
N ALA A 214 17.54 -11.34 -4.57
CA ALA A 214 16.75 -12.45 -5.09
C ALA A 214 17.36 -13.06 -6.34
N ARG A 215 17.84 -12.24 -7.29
CA ARG A 215 18.53 -12.69 -8.50
C ARG A 215 19.78 -13.49 -8.17
N ARG A 216 20.60 -12.98 -7.25
CA ARG A 216 21.84 -13.67 -6.83
C ARG A 216 21.53 -15.03 -6.20
N LEU A 217 20.62 -15.05 -5.20
CA LEU A 217 20.25 -16.26 -4.48
C LEU A 217 19.63 -17.33 -5.38
N VAL A 218 18.73 -16.95 -6.29
CA VAL A 218 18.12 -17.90 -7.23
C VAL A 218 19.15 -18.45 -8.21
N ALA A 219 20.06 -17.61 -8.72
CA ALA A 219 21.17 -18.09 -9.57
C ALA A 219 22.00 -19.15 -8.85
N ASP A 220 22.36 -18.91 -7.59
CA ASP A 220 23.12 -19.85 -6.77
C ASP A 220 22.36 -21.17 -6.56
N VAL A 221 21.06 -21.09 -6.20
CA VAL A 221 20.22 -22.29 -5.97
C VAL A 221 20.03 -23.10 -7.23
N LEU A 222 19.83 -22.47 -8.39
CA LEU A 222 19.65 -23.18 -9.66
C LEU A 222 20.87 -24.06 -10.00
N THR A 223 22.10 -23.67 -9.61
CA THR A 223 23.30 -24.49 -9.81
C THR A 223 23.27 -25.77 -8.96
N THR A 224 22.60 -25.75 -7.81
CA THR A 224 22.45 -26.90 -6.91
C THR A 224 21.31 -27.84 -7.31
N LEU A 225 20.48 -27.44 -8.28
CA LEU A 225 19.30 -28.14 -8.73
C LEU A 225 19.36 -28.47 -10.25
N PRO A 226 20.45 -29.11 -10.76
CA PRO A 226 20.66 -29.27 -12.20
C PRO A 226 19.58 -30.13 -12.90
N ASN A 227 18.93 -31.04 -12.17
CA ASN A 227 17.95 -31.99 -12.68
C ASN A 227 16.50 -31.62 -12.29
N ALA A 228 16.26 -30.48 -11.65
CA ALA A 228 14.91 -30.04 -11.30
C ALA A 228 14.33 -29.21 -12.46
N HIS A 229 13.22 -29.66 -13.04
CA HIS A 229 12.56 -29.01 -14.20
C HIS A 229 11.17 -28.45 -13.86
N HIS A 230 10.68 -28.64 -12.62
CA HIS A 230 9.41 -28.14 -12.13
C HIS A 230 9.64 -27.42 -10.79
N ILE A 231 10.20 -26.20 -10.87
CA ILE A 231 10.58 -25.41 -9.69
C ILE A 231 9.50 -24.34 -9.45
N ALA A 232 8.74 -24.53 -8.36
CA ALA A 232 7.84 -23.48 -7.88
C ALA A 232 8.65 -22.41 -7.14
N VAL A 233 8.32 -21.13 -7.38
CA VAL A 233 8.96 -20.00 -6.70
C VAL A 233 7.88 -19.10 -6.12
N VAL A 234 7.88 -18.94 -4.80
CA VAL A 234 6.99 -18.03 -4.09
C VAL A 234 7.79 -16.89 -3.46
N ASN A 235 7.23 -15.69 -3.49
CA ASN A 235 7.98 -14.47 -3.25
C ASN A 235 7.28 -13.55 -2.27
N ILE A 236 8.06 -12.87 -1.42
CA ILE A 236 7.56 -11.86 -0.49
C ILE A 236 6.95 -10.66 -1.23
N ASN A 237 7.51 -10.31 -2.39
CA ASN A 237 7.05 -9.23 -3.26
C ASN A 237 7.37 -9.47 -4.75
N ASP A 238 6.94 -8.55 -5.61
CA ASP A 238 7.16 -8.62 -7.06
C ASP A 238 8.62 -8.39 -7.48
N ASP A 239 9.35 -7.52 -6.79
CA ASP A 239 10.75 -7.22 -7.17
C ASP A 239 11.61 -8.47 -6.97
N THR A 240 11.38 -9.24 -5.89
CA THR A 240 12.07 -10.52 -5.70
C THR A 240 11.69 -11.56 -6.75
N ALA A 241 10.44 -11.57 -7.20
CA ALA A 241 9.98 -12.43 -8.30
C ALA A 241 10.62 -12.05 -9.64
N LEU A 242 10.74 -10.76 -9.93
CA LEU A 242 11.45 -10.28 -11.13
C LEU A 242 12.93 -10.65 -11.08
N GLY A 243 13.55 -10.62 -9.89
CA GLY A 243 14.89 -11.12 -9.66
C GLY A 243 15.03 -12.62 -9.97
N ALA A 244 14.07 -13.44 -9.50
CA ALA A 244 14.03 -14.87 -9.79
C ALA A 244 13.88 -15.15 -11.30
N ILE A 245 12.98 -14.43 -11.98
CA ILE A 245 12.80 -14.50 -13.44
C ILE A 245 14.10 -14.14 -14.18
N ALA A 246 14.77 -13.06 -13.75
CA ALA A 246 16.04 -12.63 -14.37
C ALA A 246 17.14 -13.66 -14.18
N ALA A 247 17.25 -14.27 -12.99
CA ALA A 247 18.21 -15.36 -12.73
C ALA A 247 17.97 -16.57 -13.61
N ALA A 248 16.71 -17.02 -13.71
CA ALA A 248 16.34 -18.19 -14.53
C ALA A 248 16.56 -17.94 -16.02
N LYS A 249 16.26 -16.73 -16.52
CA LYS A 249 16.57 -16.33 -17.92
C LYS A 249 18.07 -16.38 -18.19
N ALA A 250 18.88 -15.81 -17.30
CA ALA A 250 20.35 -15.80 -17.43
C ALA A 250 20.96 -17.21 -17.39
N ALA A 251 20.38 -18.11 -16.61
CA ALA A 251 20.79 -19.52 -16.56
C ALA A 251 20.25 -20.38 -17.70
N GLY A 252 19.44 -19.84 -18.62
CA GLY A 252 18.76 -20.62 -19.67
C GLY A 252 17.68 -21.57 -19.14
N ARG A 253 17.21 -21.35 -17.89
CA ARG A 253 16.30 -22.25 -17.16
C ARG A 253 14.92 -21.65 -16.92
N ILE A 254 14.53 -20.67 -17.71
CA ILE A 254 13.23 -19.98 -17.55
C ILE A 254 12.04 -20.95 -17.66
N ASN A 255 12.16 -22.01 -18.45
CA ASN A 255 11.11 -23.00 -18.62
C ASN A 255 10.97 -23.97 -17.44
N ASP A 256 11.98 -24.04 -16.57
CA ASP A 256 11.98 -24.89 -15.39
C ASP A 256 11.29 -24.27 -14.18
N ILE A 257 10.92 -22.98 -14.24
CA ILE A 257 10.33 -22.27 -13.11
C ILE A 257 8.88 -21.83 -13.37
N ALA A 258 8.11 -21.72 -12.29
CA ALA A 258 6.82 -21.01 -12.26
C ALA A 258 6.77 -20.13 -11.00
N VAL A 259 6.47 -18.86 -11.17
CA VAL A 259 6.67 -17.82 -10.16
C VAL A 259 5.34 -17.18 -9.78
N ALA A 260 5.06 -17.10 -8.48
CA ALA A 260 3.99 -16.26 -7.93
C ALA A 260 4.57 -15.26 -6.92
N ALA A 261 3.94 -14.09 -6.84
CA ALA A 261 4.37 -13.02 -5.95
C ALA A 261 3.21 -12.23 -5.36
N GLN A 262 3.56 -11.08 -4.78
CA GLN A 262 2.65 -10.24 -4.02
C GLN A 262 2.87 -8.77 -4.44
N ASN A 263 1.82 -7.99 -4.49
CA ASN A 263 1.66 -6.56 -4.72
C ASN A 263 1.02 -6.19 -6.06
N ALA A 264 1.25 -6.94 -7.14
CA ALA A 264 0.83 -6.66 -8.53
C ALA A 264 1.26 -5.25 -8.98
N THR A 265 2.53 -4.91 -8.75
CA THR A 265 3.14 -3.65 -9.18
C THR A 265 3.17 -3.52 -10.71
N GLU A 266 3.44 -2.32 -11.23
CA GLU A 266 3.46 -2.07 -12.67
C GLU A 266 4.44 -3.00 -13.41
N ASN A 267 5.67 -3.13 -12.90
CA ASN A 267 6.69 -3.99 -13.51
C ASN A 267 6.27 -5.47 -13.52
N ALA A 268 5.62 -5.95 -12.46
CA ALA A 268 5.07 -7.29 -12.40
C ALA A 268 3.96 -7.48 -13.45
N ARG A 269 3.04 -6.52 -13.58
CA ARG A 269 1.96 -6.58 -14.58
C ARG A 269 2.50 -6.59 -16.01
N ILE A 270 3.58 -5.83 -16.30
CA ILE A 270 4.27 -5.87 -17.59
C ILE A 270 4.83 -7.27 -17.87
N GLU A 271 5.51 -7.89 -16.90
CA GLU A 271 6.04 -9.24 -17.08
C GLU A 271 4.93 -10.29 -17.22
N ILE A 272 3.87 -10.22 -16.37
CA ILE A 272 2.71 -11.14 -16.41
C ILE A 272 2.02 -11.14 -17.78
N ARG A 273 1.94 -9.98 -18.46
CA ARG A 273 1.29 -9.84 -19.77
C ARG A 273 2.04 -10.54 -20.91
N LYS A 274 3.31 -10.82 -20.75
CA LYS A 274 4.11 -11.46 -21.83
C LYS A 274 3.54 -12.84 -22.17
N PRO A 275 3.54 -13.23 -23.47
CA PRO A 275 2.96 -14.50 -23.92
C PRO A 275 3.51 -15.72 -23.18
N ASP A 276 4.82 -15.78 -23.00
CA ASP A 276 5.54 -16.92 -22.43
C ASP A 276 6.07 -16.64 -21.03
N SER A 277 5.40 -15.73 -20.29
CA SER A 277 5.82 -15.39 -18.93
C SER A 277 5.76 -16.59 -18.01
N ARG A 278 6.79 -16.76 -17.22
CA ARG A 278 6.82 -17.67 -16.07
C ARG A 278 6.48 -16.97 -14.76
N PHE A 279 6.18 -15.67 -14.80
CA PHE A 279 5.52 -14.96 -13.72
C PHE A 279 4.01 -15.18 -13.84
N ILE A 280 3.54 -16.25 -13.19
CA ILE A 280 2.17 -16.77 -13.34
C ILE A 280 1.14 -15.78 -12.82
N GLY A 281 1.47 -15.10 -11.73
CA GLY A 281 0.62 -14.05 -11.19
C GLY A 281 1.16 -13.45 -9.89
N SER A 282 0.53 -12.36 -9.51
CA SER A 282 0.82 -11.63 -8.27
C SER A 282 -0.46 -11.24 -7.55
N THR A 283 -0.52 -11.43 -6.24
CA THR A 283 -1.66 -10.99 -5.43
C THR A 283 -1.63 -9.48 -5.31
N ALA A 284 -2.64 -8.79 -5.84
CA ALA A 284 -2.74 -7.33 -5.79
C ALA A 284 -3.04 -6.82 -4.38
N TYR A 285 -2.40 -5.73 -4.02
CA TYR A 285 -2.64 -4.95 -2.81
C TYR A 285 -3.10 -3.53 -3.14
N PHE A 286 -3.06 -3.13 -4.40
CA PHE A 286 -3.47 -1.83 -4.90
C PHE A 286 -2.73 -0.66 -4.22
N PRO A 287 -1.39 -0.63 -4.25
CA PRO A 287 -0.58 0.41 -3.58
C PRO A 287 -0.94 1.83 -4.04
N GLU A 288 -1.41 1.98 -5.29
CA GLU A 288 -1.91 3.22 -5.86
C GLU A 288 -3.18 3.76 -5.17
N LYS A 289 -3.81 2.97 -4.30
CA LYS A 289 -5.01 3.36 -3.53
C LYS A 289 -4.74 3.58 -2.05
N TYR A 290 -3.54 3.27 -1.55
CA TYR A 290 -3.20 3.35 -0.13
C TYR A 290 -3.45 4.75 0.44
N GLY A 291 -2.91 5.78 -0.20
CA GLY A 291 -3.05 7.16 0.25
C GLY A 291 -4.50 7.61 0.40
N PHE A 292 -5.36 7.19 -0.51
CA PHE A 292 -6.80 7.53 -0.50
C PHE A 292 -7.59 6.86 0.64
N LYS A 293 -7.03 5.86 1.30
CA LYS A 293 -7.58 5.25 2.52
C LYS A 293 -6.86 5.77 3.77
N ILE A 294 -5.53 5.93 3.72
CA ILE A 294 -4.67 6.34 4.84
C ILE A 294 -4.91 7.80 5.22
N ILE A 295 -4.92 8.73 4.25
CA ILE A 295 -5.08 10.17 4.53
C ILE A 295 -6.40 10.48 5.22
N PRO A 296 -7.57 10.00 4.75
CA PRO A 296 -8.83 10.18 5.48
C PRO A 296 -8.82 9.55 6.89
N ALA A 297 -8.17 8.39 7.05
CA ALA A 297 -8.05 7.75 8.36
C ALA A 297 -7.18 8.58 9.32
N MET A 298 -6.04 9.12 8.85
CA MET A 298 -5.18 10.00 9.62
C MET A 298 -5.90 11.29 10.03
N LEU A 299 -6.64 11.91 9.12
CA LEU A 299 -7.43 13.11 9.44
C LEU A 299 -8.48 12.83 10.52
N LYS A 300 -9.13 11.65 10.50
CA LYS A 300 -10.05 11.23 11.58
C LYS A 300 -9.32 11.09 12.91
N LEU A 301 -8.14 10.45 12.96
CA LEU A 301 -7.33 10.34 14.16
C LEU A 301 -6.98 11.72 14.72
N LEU A 302 -6.54 12.66 13.87
CA LEU A 302 -6.20 14.03 14.24
C LEU A 302 -7.40 14.87 14.72
N GLN A 303 -8.61 14.48 14.33
CA GLN A 303 -9.87 15.06 14.75
C GLN A 303 -10.50 14.31 15.94
N HIS A 304 -9.76 13.35 16.53
CA HIS A 304 -10.25 12.49 17.62
C HIS A 304 -11.52 11.70 17.27
N GLN A 305 -11.72 11.41 16.00
CA GLN A 305 -12.81 10.56 15.52
C GLN A 305 -12.41 9.09 15.55
N PRO A 306 -13.36 8.17 15.72
CA PRO A 306 -13.04 6.74 15.77
C PRO A 306 -12.51 6.23 14.43
N VAL A 307 -11.42 5.46 14.51
CA VAL A 307 -10.82 4.72 13.40
C VAL A 307 -10.68 3.26 13.84
N PRO A 308 -10.99 2.27 12.99
CA PRO A 308 -10.75 0.88 13.32
C PRO A 308 -9.27 0.63 13.66
N PRO A 309 -8.95 -0.29 14.59
CA PRO A 309 -7.56 -0.59 14.93
C PRO A 309 -6.77 -1.18 13.77
N SER A 310 -7.46 -1.80 12.79
CA SER A 310 -6.89 -2.36 11.58
C SER A 310 -7.76 -2.05 10.36
N ILE A 311 -7.12 -1.63 9.28
CA ILE A 311 -7.73 -1.35 7.98
C ILE A 311 -7.05 -2.26 6.96
N TYR A 312 -7.76 -3.28 6.50
CA TYR A 312 -7.24 -4.22 5.51
C TYR A 312 -7.54 -3.77 4.08
N VAL A 313 -6.63 -4.10 3.17
CA VAL A 313 -6.81 -3.92 1.74
C VAL A 313 -7.44 -5.15 1.11
N ASP A 314 -8.10 -4.95 -0.02
CA ASP A 314 -8.64 -6.06 -0.81
C ASP A 314 -7.51 -6.82 -1.53
N HIS A 315 -7.71 -8.12 -1.79
CA HIS A 315 -6.75 -8.96 -2.48
C HIS A 315 -7.37 -9.66 -3.68
N VAL A 316 -6.63 -9.66 -4.78
CA VAL A 316 -6.97 -10.40 -5.99
C VAL A 316 -5.69 -10.97 -6.59
N PHE A 317 -5.67 -12.27 -6.90
CA PHE A 317 -4.56 -12.84 -7.65
C PHE A 317 -4.65 -12.42 -9.11
N ILE A 318 -3.73 -11.55 -9.52
CA ILE A 318 -3.63 -11.00 -10.88
C ILE A 318 -2.82 -11.97 -11.73
N THR A 319 -3.41 -12.42 -12.80
CA THR A 319 -2.81 -13.31 -13.79
C THR A 319 -2.91 -12.67 -15.18
N LYS A 320 -2.33 -13.30 -16.19
CA LYS A 320 -2.46 -12.86 -17.58
C LYS A 320 -3.93 -12.74 -18.02
N ASP A 321 -4.81 -13.62 -17.51
CA ASP A 321 -6.22 -13.67 -17.93
C ASP A 321 -7.07 -12.54 -17.38
N ASN A 322 -6.64 -11.91 -16.26
CA ASN A 322 -7.44 -10.88 -15.59
C ASN A 322 -6.73 -9.54 -15.39
N VAL A 323 -5.45 -9.42 -15.74
CA VAL A 323 -4.67 -8.20 -15.50
C VAL A 323 -5.31 -6.96 -16.14
N ASP A 324 -5.85 -7.07 -17.34
CA ASP A 324 -6.44 -5.93 -18.04
C ASP A 324 -7.84 -5.56 -17.51
N LYS A 325 -8.50 -6.46 -16.78
CA LYS A 325 -9.74 -6.16 -16.05
C LYS A 325 -9.49 -5.24 -14.86
N TYR A 326 -8.41 -5.47 -14.10
CA TYR A 326 -8.08 -4.71 -12.89
C TYR A 326 -7.16 -3.53 -13.16
N TYR A 327 -6.34 -3.62 -14.18
CA TYR A 327 -5.36 -2.63 -14.60
C TYR A 327 -5.40 -2.47 -16.14
N PRO A 328 -6.45 -1.82 -16.66
CA PRO A 328 -6.58 -1.63 -18.10
C PRO A 328 -5.38 -0.84 -18.65
N GLN A 329 -4.93 -1.23 -19.86
CA GLN A 329 -3.96 -0.44 -20.61
C GLN A 329 -4.72 0.74 -21.21
N GLY A 330 -4.27 1.97 -20.88
CA GLY A 330 -4.85 3.22 -21.39
C GLY A 330 -4.56 3.43 -22.86
#